data_1e6606128e5a8417cd69bdd791cb2a59
#
_entry.id   1e6606128e5a8417cd69bdd791cb2a59
#
_cell.length_a   1.000
_cell.length_b   1.000
_cell.length_c   1.000
_cell.angle_alpha   90.00
_cell.angle_beta   90.00
_cell.angle_gamma   90.00
#
_symmetry.space_group_name_H-M   'P 1'
#
loop_
_entity.id
_entity.type
_entity.pdbx_description
1 polymer ?
#
loop_
_entity_poly.entity_id
_entity_poly.type
_entity_poly.pdbx_seq_one_letter_code
_entity_poly.pdbx_strand_id
1 'polypeptide(L)'
;MNIVGIIAEYNPFHLGHARQIAETRRALGDCAVVCAMSGHWVQRGECALTDKWTRAGMALRGGADLVLELPTPWATSSAESFARGGVGILVAAGVVDTLSFGSEGGDTAPLYRAAACLGSEEYRTALRRFLDKGLPFAACRQAAVEELLGREAALCLSRPNDNLAVEYLRALPERMGALA
;
A
#
# COMPACT_ATOMS: atom_id res chain seq x y z
N MET A 1 21.52 5.40 9.56
CA MET A 1 20.55 4.30 9.79
C MET A 1 19.33 4.61 8.94
N ASN A 2 18.90 3.69 8.09
CA ASN A 2 17.71 3.86 7.29
C ASN A 2 16.46 3.66 8.16
N ILE A 3 15.39 4.39 7.88
CA ILE A 3 14.10 4.20 8.57
C ILE A 3 13.05 3.82 7.54
N VAL A 4 12.47 2.63 7.71
CA VAL A 4 11.53 2.03 6.75
C VAL A 4 10.12 2.07 7.29
N GLY A 5 9.20 2.57 6.48
CA GLY A 5 7.78 2.54 6.76
C GLY A 5 7.12 1.27 6.18
N ILE A 6 6.18 0.71 6.90
CA ILE A 6 5.27 -0.34 6.43
C ILE A 6 3.84 0.09 6.76
N ILE A 7 2.93 -0.03 5.81
CA ILE A 7 1.51 0.22 6.03
C ILE A 7 0.80 -1.13 6.09
N ALA A 8 0.05 -1.40 7.16
CA ALA A 8 -0.52 -2.72 7.39
C ALA A 8 -1.81 -2.69 8.21
N GLU A 9 -2.58 -3.73 8.11
CA GLU A 9 -3.71 -4.00 9.01
C GLU A 9 -3.31 -4.92 10.17
N TYR A 10 -2.42 -5.88 9.89
CA TYR A 10 -2.03 -6.93 10.84
C TYR A 10 -3.24 -7.58 11.52
N ASN A 11 -4.14 -8.13 10.73
CA ASN A 11 -5.43 -8.66 11.19
C ASN A 11 -5.57 -10.20 11.06
N PRO A 12 -4.84 -11.01 11.87
CA PRO A 12 -3.77 -10.64 12.82
C PRO A 12 -2.38 -10.54 12.16
N PHE A 13 -1.36 -10.22 12.95
CA PHE A 13 0.05 -10.37 12.53
C PHE A 13 0.39 -11.86 12.36
N HIS A 14 1.05 -12.22 11.26
CA HIS A 14 1.41 -13.60 10.93
C HIS A 14 2.82 -13.71 10.33
N LEU A 15 3.29 -14.93 10.06
CA LEU A 15 4.64 -15.21 9.58
C LEU A 15 4.98 -14.49 8.25
N GLY A 16 4.01 -14.25 7.38
CA GLY A 16 4.21 -13.47 6.16
C GLY A 16 4.63 -12.02 6.45
N HIS A 17 4.03 -11.40 7.47
CA HIS A 17 4.41 -10.06 7.92
C HIS A 17 5.81 -10.05 8.57
N ALA A 18 6.12 -11.05 9.39
CA ALA A 18 7.46 -11.20 9.97
C ALA A 18 8.51 -11.38 8.87
N ARG A 19 8.19 -12.17 7.84
CA ARG A 19 9.06 -12.35 6.67
C ARG A 19 9.28 -11.03 5.93
N GLN A 20 8.25 -10.25 5.66
CA GLN A 20 8.40 -8.92 5.03
C GLN A 20 9.39 -8.05 5.81
N ILE A 21 9.26 -7.97 7.13
CA ILE A 21 10.18 -7.19 7.98
C ILE A 21 11.61 -7.75 7.86
N ALA A 22 11.79 -9.07 7.93
CA ALA A 22 13.09 -9.70 7.80
C ALA A 22 13.74 -9.45 6.43
N GLU A 23 12.99 -9.58 5.34
CA GLU A 23 13.46 -9.30 3.97
C GLU A 23 13.82 -7.83 3.79
N THR A 24 13.02 -6.91 4.34
CA THR A 24 13.32 -5.48 4.36
C THR A 24 14.66 -5.20 5.03
N ARG A 25 14.91 -5.78 6.21
CA ARG A 25 16.20 -5.66 6.91
C ARG A 25 17.34 -6.29 6.13
N ARG A 26 17.10 -7.43 5.46
CA ARG A 26 18.11 -8.07 4.62
C ARG A 26 18.50 -7.19 3.42
N ALA A 27 17.52 -6.52 2.80
CA ALA A 27 17.76 -5.69 1.62
C ALA A 27 18.46 -4.35 1.97
N LEU A 28 18.13 -3.74 3.09
CA LEU A 28 18.58 -2.39 3.46
C LEU A 28 19.64 -2.35 4.57
N GLY A 29 19.96 -3.51 5.15
CA GLY A 29 20.91 -3.62 6.27
C GLY A 29 20.29 -3.14 7.59
N ASP A 30 21.09 -2.48 8.43
CA ASP A 30 20.63 -1.93 9.70
C ASP A 30 19.62 -0.80 9.47
N CYS A 31 18.36 -1.10 9.76
CA CYS A 31 17.25 -0.16 9.62
C CYS A 31 16.23 -0.28 10.76
N ALA A 32 15.60 0.83 11.10
CA ALA A 32 14.42 0.83 11.96
C ALA A 32 13.15 0.67 11.11
N VAL A 33 12.17 -0.08 11.63
CA VAL A 33 10.88 -0.35 10.95
C VAL A 33 9.75 0.34 11.70
N VAL A 34 9.11 1.30 11.04
CA VAL A 34 7.95 2.04 11.53
C VAL A 34 6.70 1.56 10.81
N CYS A 35 5.73 1.03 11.54
CA CYS A 35 4.46 0.55 10.97
C CYS A 35 3.34 1.58 11.16
N ALA A 36 2.64 1.95 10.08
CA ALA A 36 1.34 2.61 10.15
C ALA A 36 0.26 1.54 10.10
N MET A 37 -0.39 1.25 11.23
CA MET A 37 -1.29 0.10 11.41
C MET A 37 -2.72 0.55 11.65
N SER A 38 -3.69 -0.08 10.97
CA SER A 38 -5.12 0.11 11.24
C SER A 38 -5.46 -0.10 12.73
N GLY A 39 -6.32 0.76 13.27
CA GLY A 39 -6.81 0.67 14.64
C GLY A 39 -7.75 -0.52 14.88
N HIS A 40 -8.89 -0.31 15.53
CA HIS A 40 -9.88 -1.38 15.78
C HIS A 40 -10.70 -1.78 14.54
N TRP A 41 -10.63 -0.99 13.47
CA TRP A 41 -11.35 -1.19 12.22
C TRP A 41 -10.35 -1.36 11.06
N VAL A 42 -10.66 -2.27 10.15
CA VAL A 42 -9.84 -2.58 8.99
C VAL A 42 -10.49 -2.11 7.68
N GLN A 43 -9.79 -2.19 6.56
CA GLN A 43 -10.13 -1.54 5.29
C GLN A 43 -11.55 -1.80 4.78
N ARG A 44 -12.12 -2.98 5.06
CA ARG A 44 -13.49 -3.33 4.64
C ARG A 44 -14.57 -2.82 5.58
N GLY A 45 -14.22 -2.02 6.58
CA GLY A 45 -15.14 -1.55 7.62
C GLY A 45 -15.52 -2.63 8.64
N GLU A 46 -14.75 -3.71 8.69
CA GLU A 46 -14.93 -4.79 9.66
C GLU A 46 -14.16 -4.52 10.94
N CYS A 47 -14.62 -5.06 12.06
CA CYS A 47 -13.82 -5.08 13.28
C CYS A 47 -12.59 -5.95 13.07
N ALA A 48 -11.44 -5.50 13.56
CA ALA A 48 -10.26 -6.31 13.59
C ALA A 48 -10.47 -7.54 14.52
N LEU A 49 -9.80 -8.65 14.20
CA LEU A 49 -9.92 -9.93 14.92
C LEU A 49 -9.62 -9.80 16.42
N THR A 50 -8.72 -8.87 16.79
CA THR A 50 -8.39 -8.55 18.17
C THR A 50 -8.08 -7.05 18.29
N ASP A 51 -7.99 -6.55 19.53
CA ASP A 51 -7.73 -5.14 19.80
C ASP A 51 -6.39 -4.64 19.20
N LYS A 52 -6.31 -3.34 18.98
CA LYS A 52 -5.13 -2.72 18.36
C LYS A 52 -3.86 -2.87 19.18
N TRP A 53 -3.95 -2.88 20.51
CA TRP A 53 -2.79 -3.00 21.39
C TRP A 53 -2.16 -4.36 21.31
N THR A 54 -2.98 -5.41 21.29
CA THR A 54 -2.54 -6.80 21.08
C THR A 54 -1.85 -6.94 19.72
N ARG A 55 -2.43 -6.39 18.65
CA ARG A 55 -1.84 -6.45 17.29
C ARG A 55 -0.55 -5.64 17.20
N ALA A 56 -0.49 -4.45 17.80
CA ALA A 56 0.74 -3.67 17.88
C ALA A 56 1.84 -4.44 18.64
N GLY A 57 1.50 -5.07 19.76
CA GLY A 57 2.42 -5.93 20.50
C GLY A 57 2.92 -7.14 19.71
N MET A 58 2.08 -7.72 18.83
CA MET A 58 2.49 -8.77 17.89
C MET A 58 3.49 -8.24 16.86
N ALA A 59 3.22 -7.05 16.27
CA ALA A 59 4.10 -6.42 15.31
C ALA A 59 5.48 -6.08 15.89
N LEU A 60 5.50 -5.51 17.10
CA LEU A 60 6.76 -5.23 17.83
C LEU A 60 7.56 -6.50 18.10
N ARG A 61 6.93 -7.57 18.58
CA ARG A 61 7.59 -8.88 18.76
C ARG A 61 8.01 -9.51 17.43
N GLY A 62 7.32 -9.16 16.33
CA GLY A 62 7.64 -9.60 14.97
C GLY A 62 8.74 -8.81 14.28
N GLY A 63 9.33 -7.82 14.96
CA GLY A 63 10.49 -7.06 14.47
C GLY A 63 10.20 -5.62 14.07
N ALA A 64 9.01 -5.09 14.24
CA ALA A 64 8.76 -3.64 14.13
C ALA A 64 9.37 -2.90 15.33
N ASP A 65 9.87 -1.68 15.11
CA ASP A 65 10.45 -0.85 16.17
C ASP A 65 9.44 0.17 16.71
N LEU A 66 8.52 0.61 15.86
CA LEU A 66 7.46 1.56 16.23
C LEU A 66 6.17 1.22 15.49
N VAL A 67 5.04 1.33 16.17
CA VAL A 67 3.71 1.20 15.57
C VAL A 67 2.93 2.48 15.80
N LEU A 68 2.51 3.12 14.71
CA LEU A 68 1.64 4.29 14.67
C LEU A 68 0.23 3.85 14.26
N GLU A 69 -0.79 4.43 14.85
CA GLU A 69 -2.17 4.12 14.46
C GLU A 69 -2.58 4.88 13.19
N LEU A 70 -3.05 4.15 12.18
CA LEU A 70 -3.76 4.73 11.05
C LEU A 70 -5.19 5.07 11.49
N PRO A 71 -5.60 6.37 11.49
CA PRO A 71 -6.92 6.77 11.95
C PRO A 71 -8.05 6.09 11.17
N THR A 72 -9.13 5.77 11.86
CA THR A 72 -10.28 5.03 11.32
C THR A 72 -10.81 5.56 9.98
N PRO A 73 -10.96 6.89 9.74
CA PRO A 73 -11.44 7.37 8.44
C PRO A 73 -10.57 6.95 7.25
N TRP A 74 -9.26 6.78 7.46
CA TRP A 74 -8.34 6.26 6.44
C TRP A 74 -8.34 4.73 6.43
N ALA A 75 -8.33 4.10 7.60
CA ALA A 75 -8.25 2.65 7.74
C ALA A 75 -9.43 1.92 7.07
N THR A 76 -10.64 2.51 7.10
CA THR A 76 -11.88 1.91 6.55
C THR A 76 -12.23 2.36 5.14
N SER A 77 -11.35 3.12 4.48
CA SER A 77 -11.62 3.75 3.20
C SER A 77 -11.19 2.90 1.98
N SER A 78 -11.35 3.47 0.78
CA SER A 78 -10.84 2.87 -0.46
C SER A 78 -9.32 2.68 -0.44
N ALA A 79 -8.78 1.82 -1.31
CA ALA A 79 -7.34 1.59 -1.42
C ALA A 79 -6.55 2.90 -1.63
N GLU A 80 -7.05 3.82 -2.46
CA GLU A 80 -6.43 5.14 -2.68
C GLU A 80 -6.37 5.96 -1.38
N SER A 81 -7.50 6.08 -0.67
CA SER A 81 -7.55 6.87 0.58
C SER A 81 -6.75 6.19 1.70
N PHE A 82 -6.83 4.87 1.82
CA PHE A 82 -6.01 4.08 2.75
C PHE A 82 -4.52 4.32 2.52
N ALA A 83 -4.07 4.24 1.28
CA ALA A 83 -2.68 4.49 0.90
C ALA A 83 -2.25 5.93 1.24
N ARG A 84 -3.07 6.92 0.88
CA ARG A 84 -2.78 8.33 1.20
C ARG A 84 -2.69 8.58 2.69
N GLY A 85 -3.58 7.98 3.49
CA GLY A 85 -3.55 8.09 4.95
C GLY A 85 -2.29 7.45 5.54
N GLY A 86 -1.98 6.22 5.14
CA GLY A 86 -0.80 5.49 5.61
C GLY A 86 0.51 6.16 5.24
N VAL A 87 0.68 6.53 3.98
CA VAL A 87 1.86 7.30 3.51
C VAL A 87 1.93 8.65 4.22
N GLY A 88 0.79 9.35 4.36
CA GLY A 88 0.72 10.64 5.05
C GLY A 88 1.23 10.58 6.49
N ILE A 89 0.89 9.55 7.26
CA ILE A 89 1.39 9.34 8.63
C ILE A 89 2.90 9.12 8.63
N LEU A 90 3.40 8.25 7.76
CA LEU A 90 4.83 7.95 7.67
C LEU A 90 5.64 9.20 7.26
N VAL A 91 5.11 9.99 6.33
CA VAL A 91 5.70 11.29 5.94
C VAL A 91 5.68 12.30 7.08
N ALA A 92 4.56 12.38 7.82
CA ALA A 92 4.39 13.30 8.94
C ALA A 92 5.30 12.93 10.14
N ALA A 93 5.65 11.66 10.29
CA ALA A 93 6.66 11.23 11.27
C ALA A 93 8.04 11.88 11.02
N GLY A 94 8.32 12.33 9.79
CA GLY A 94 9.48 13.14 9.46
C GLY A 94 10.82 12.39 9.41
N VAL A 95 10.81 11.09 9.65
CA VAL A 95 12.01 10.26 9.79
C VAL A 95 12.07 9.08 8.82
N VAL A 96 10.98 8.78 8.11
CA VAL A 96 10.90 7.62 7.21
C VAL A 96 11.49 7.95 5.85
N ASP A 97 12.44 7.12 5.41
CA ASP A 97 13.19 7.30 4.16
C ASP A 97 12.63 6.44 3.01
N THR A 98 12.12 5.26 3.33
CA THR A 98 11.71 4.24 2.36
C THR A 98 10.40 3.60 2.80
N LEU A 99 9.50 3.32 1.85
CA LEU A 99 8.30 2.52 2.08
C LEU A 99 8.54 1.09 1.60
N SER A 100 8.36 0.09 2.48
CA SER A 100 8.35 -1.32 2.11
C SER A 100 6.92 -1.86 2.06
N PHE A 101 6.60 -2.59 1.00
CA PHE A 101 5.28 -3.21 0.81
C PHE A 101 5.42 -4.58 0.13
N GLY A 102 4.40 -5.43 0.28
CA GLY A 102 4.34 -6.71 -0.43
C GLY A 102 3.81 -6.54 -1.86
N SER A 103 4.34 -7.32 -2.80
CA SER A 103 3.85 -7.42 -4.18
C SER A 103 3.70 -8.88 -4.57
N GLU A 104 2.63 -9.20 -5.30
CA GLU A 104 2.46 -10.54 -5.89
C GLU A 104 3.34 -10.74 -7.13
N GLY A 105 3.68 -9.66 -7.81
CA GLY A 105 4.49 -9.69 -9.03
C GLY A 105 5.99 -9.74 -8.78
N GLY A 106 6.44 -9.22 -7.65
CA GLY A 106 7.86 -9.13 -7.30
C GLY A 106 8.68 -8.16 -8.17
N ASP A 107 8.08 -7.58 -9.22
CA ASP A 107 8.69 -6.57 -10.07
C ASP A 107 7.96 -5.22 -9.87
N THR A 108 8.73 -4.20 -9.52
CA THR A 108 8.20 -2.86 -9.28
C THR A 108 7.94 -2.05 -10.54
N ALA A 109 8.57 -2.39 -11.68
CA ALA A 109 8.45 -1.59 -12.90
C ALA A 109 7.02 -1.51 -13.45
N PRO A 110 6.21 -2.61 -13.50
CA PRO A 110 4.79 -2.51 -13.86
C PRO A 110 3.97 -1.65 -12.90
N LEU A 111 4.29 -1.71 -11.60
CA LEU A 111 3.60 -0.93 -10.55
C LEU A 111 3.82 0.58 -10.74
N TYR A 112 5.07 1.01 -11.00
CA TYR A 112 5.40 2.40 -11.30
C TYR A 112 4.71 2.90 -12.58
N ARG A 113 4.70 2.07 -13.64
CA ARG A 113 4.01 2.43 -14.89
C ARG A 113 2.52 2.61 -14.67
N ALA A 114 1.88 1.70 -13.94
CA ALA A 114 0.46 1.81 -13.59
C ALA A 114 0.19 3.04 -12.73
N ALA A 115 1.01 3.31 -11.71
CA ALA A 115 0.88 4.47 -10.83
C ALA A 115 0.94 5.79 -11.63
N ALA A 116 1.91 5.92 -12.54
CA ALA A 116 2.04 7.09 -13.42
C ALA A 116 0.83 7.22 -14.37
N CYS A 117 0.41 6.11 -14.99
CA CYS A 117 -0.75 6.08 -15.88
C CYS A 117 -2.02 6.59 -15.19
N LEU A 118 -2.30 6.13 -13.98
CA LEU A 118 -3.50 6.54 -13.21
C LEU A 118 -3.54 8.04 -12.90
N GLY A 119 -2.41 8.74 -12.96
CA GLY A 119 -2.31 10.20 -12.82
C GLY A 119 -2.54 10.98 -14.12
N SER A 120 -2.51 10.33 -15.29
CA SER A 120 -2.51 10.98 -16.60
C SER A 120 -3.89 11.44 -17.07
N GLU A 121 -3.91 12.36 -18.02
CA GLU A 121 -5.16 12.83 -18.64
C GLU A 121 -5.73 11.80 -19.62
N GLU A 122 -4.85 11.05 -20.28
CA GLU A 122 -5.22 9.95 -21.17
C GLU A 122 -6.01 8.87 -20.39
N TYR A 123 -5.54 8.54 -19.18
CA TYR A 123 -6.27 7.62 -18.31
C TYR A 123 -7.65 8.16 -17.92
N ARG A 124 -7.76 9.43 -17.54
CA ARG A 124 -9.06 10.04 -17.19
C ARG A 124 -10.05 9.97 -18.33
N THR A 125 -9.56 10.21 -19.54
CA THR A 125 -10.36 10.14 -20.77
C THR A 125 -10.81 8.70 -21.07
N ALA A 126 -9.89 7.73 -20.99
CA ALA A 126 -10.20 6.33 -21.20
C ALA A 126 -11.18 5.81 -20.12
N LEU A 127 -10.94 6.16 -18.86
CA LEU A 127 -11.81 5.75 -17.74
C LEU A 127 -13.25 6.23 -17.93
N ARG A 128 -13.46 7.50 -18.34
CA ARG A 128 -14.80 8.04 -18.60
C ARG A 128 -15.54 7.22 -19.65
N ARG A 129 -14.88 6.89 -20.77
CA ARG A 129 -15.48 6.06 -21.85
C ARG A 129 -15.92 4.66 -21.34
N PHE A 130 -15.17 4.06 -20.42
CA PHE A 130 -15.55 2.77 -19.85
C PHE A 130 -16.69 2.92 -18.83
N LEU A 131 -16.68 3.99 -18.03
CA LEU A 131 -17.77 4.29 -17.08
C LEU A 131 -19.11 4.52 -17.80
N ASP A 132 -19.09 5.21 -18.95
CA ASP A 132 -20.28 5.45 -19.77
C ASP A 132 -20.93 4.15 -20.30
N LYS A 133 -20.17 3.04 -20.31
CA LYS A 133 -20.69 1.70 -20.64
C LYS A 133 -21.39 1.00 -19.47
N GLY A 134 -21.45 1.61 -18.28
CA GLY A 134 -22.12 1.07 -17.11
C GLY A 134 -21.36 -0.07 -16.39
N LEU A 135 -20.07 -0.24 -16.65
CA LEU A 135 -19.26 -1.26 -15.99
C LEU A 135 -18.89 -0.86 -14.56
N PRO A 136 -18.62 -1.82 -13.65
CA PRO A 136 -18.11 -1.51 -12.32
C PRO A 136 -16.81 -0.73 -12.37
N PHE A 137 -16.63 0.21 -11.45
CA PHE A 137 -15.45 1.11 -11.40
C PHE A 137 -14.12 0.38 -11.50
N ALA A 138 -13.95 -0.72 -10.74
CA ALA A 138 -12.72 -1.51 -10.76
C ALA A 138 -12.42 -2.11 -12.14
N ALA A 139 -13.45 -2.61 -12.85
CA ALA A 139 -13.31 -3.12 -14.20
C ALA A 139 -12.99 -2.01 -15.21
N CYS A 140 -13.64 -0.83 -15.09
CA CYS A 140 -13.33 0.33 -15.91
C CYS A 140 -11.90 0.80 -15.74
N ARG A 141 -11.43 0.84 -14.49
CA ARG A 141 -10.07 1.21 -14.12
C ARG A 141 -9.04 0.27 -14.75
N GLN A 142 -9.26 -1.05 -14.63
CA GLN A 142 -8.39 -2.05 -15.23
C GLN A 142 -8.40 -1.96 -16.76
N ALA A 143 -9.57 -1.85 -17.39
CA ALA A 143 -9.70 -1.73 -18.85
C ALA A 143 -9.02 -0.48 -19.40
N ALA A 144 -9.12 0.65 -18.71
CA ALA A 144 -8.45 1.89 -19.11
C ALA A 144 -6.91 1.75 -19.07
N VAL A 145 -6.37 1.10 -18.03
CA VAL A 145 -4.92 0.84 -17.96
C VAL A 145 -4.50 -0.21 -19.00
N GLU A 146 -5.31 -1.24 -19.24
CA GLU A 146 -5.03 -2.24 -20.29
C GLU A 146 -4.96 -1.62 -21.68
N GLU A 147 -5.85 -0.69 -21.98
CA GLU A 147 -5.84 0.04 -23.26
C GLU A 147 -4.57 0.88 -23.44
N LEU A 148 -4.08 1.51 -22.39
CA LEU A 148 -2.95 2.45 -22.46
C LEU A 148 -1.58 1.78 -22.30
N LEU A 149 -1.47 0.76 -21.47
CA LEU A 149 -0.20 0.14 -21.10
C LEU A 149 -0.11 -1.35 -21.44
N GLY A 150 -1.22 -1.96 -21.91
CA GLY A 150 -1.31 -3.37 -22.18
C GLY A 150 -1.69 -4.21 -20.94
N ARG A 151 -1.98 -5.48 -21.21
CA ARG A 151 -2.56 -6.43 -20.23
C ARG A 151 -1.67 -6.67 -19.02
N GLU A 152 -0.37 -6.79 -19.22
CA GLU A 152 0.58 -7.08 -18.14
C GLU A 152 0.54 -5.99 -17.05
N ALA A 153 0.61 -4.71 -17.44
CA ALA A 153 0.55 -3.60 -16.51
C ALA A 153 -0.84 -3.49 -15.84
N ALA A 154 -1.93 -3.85 -16.53
CA ALA A 154 -3.27 -3.82 -15.97
C ALA A 154 -3.51 -4.92 -14.93
N LEU A 155 -2.82 -6.07 -15.02
CA LEU A 155 -2.97 -7.19 -14.08
C LEU A 155 -2.63 -6.80 -12.64
N CYS A 156 -1.72 -5.84 -12.41
CA CYS A 156 -1.40 -5.38 -11.06
C CYS A 156 -2.62 -4.77 -10.34
N LEU A 157 -3.59 -4.20 -11.07
CA LEU A 157 -4.79 -3.62 -10.48
C LEU A 157 -5.83 -4.68 -10.04
N SER A 158 -5.70 -5.92 -10.48
CA SER A 158 -6.56 -7.05 -10.08
C SER A 158 -6.00 -7.86 -8.91
N ARG A 159 -4.75 -7.64 -8.54
CA ARG A 159 -4.07 -8.31 -7.44
C ARG A 159 -4.11 -7.42 -6.19
N PRO A 160 -4.56 -7.92 -5.04
CA PRO A 160 -4.80 -7.07 -3.86
C PRO A 160 -3.59 -6.27 -3.41
N ASN A 161 -2.42 -6.91 -3.25
CA ASN A 161 -1.21 -6.23 -2.78
C ASN A 161 -0.63 -5.30 -3.85
N ASP A 162 -0.59 -5.74 -5.12
CA ASP A 162 -0.11 -4.89 -6.22
C ASP A 162 -1.00 -3.66 -6.42
N ASN A 163 -2.33 -3.80 -6.28
CA ASN A 163 -3.24 -2.65 -6.35
C ASN A 163 -2.99 -1.65 -5.21
N LEU A 164 -2.75 -2.13 -3.98
CA LEU A 164 -2.34 -1.25 -2.87
C LEU A 164 -0.97 -0.64 -3.14
N ALA A 165 -0.01 -1.41 -3.65
CA ALA A 165 1.32 -0.92 -4.00
C ALA A 165 1.26 0.23 -5.02
N VAL A 166 0.42 0.11 -6.05
CA VAL A 166 0.18 1.19 -7.03
C VAL A 166 -0.33 2.45 -6.33
N GLU A 167 -1.26 2.33 -5.38
CA GLU A 167 -1.77 3.49 -4.64
C GLU A 167 -0.72 4.06 -3.68
N TYR A 168 0.12 3.23 -3.07
CA TYR A 168 1.25 3.71 -2.27
C TYR A 168 2.21 4.54 -3.13
N LEU A 169 2.61 4.03 -4.30
CA LEU A 169 3.50 4.74 -5.22
C LEU A 169 2.92 6.07 -5.71
N ARG A 170 1.59 6.15 -5.89
CA ARG A 170 0.91 7.41 -6.24
C ARG A 170 0.90 8.43 -5.10
N ALA A 171 0.89 7.96 -3.86
CA ALA A 171 0.89 8.81 -2.67
C ALA A 171 2.30 9.17 -2.18
N LEU A 172 3.32 8.44 -2.63
CA LEU A 172 4.69 8.56 -2.16
C LEU A 172 5.32 9.86 -2.67
N PRO A 173 5.90 10.71 -1.79
CA PRO A 173 6.64 11.89 -2.23
C PRO A 173 7.97 11.49 -2.87
N GLU A 174 8.45 12.28 -3.83
CA GLU A 174 9.69 12.02 -4.60
C GLU A 174 10.93 11.76 -3.72
N ARG A 175 10.96 12.32 -2.52
CA ARG A 175 12.08 12.16 -1.57
C ARG A 175 12.16 10.80 -0.89
N MET A 176 11.12 9.97 -0.99
CA MET A 176 11.06 8.66 -0.34
C MET A 176 11.27 7.54 -1.36
N GLY A 177 12.09 6.56 -0.99
CA GLY A 177 12.25 5.32 -1.76
C GLY A 177 11.08 4.35 -1.58
N ALA A 178 11.03 3.34 -2.46
CA ALA A 178 10.09 2.22 -2.37
C ALA A 178 10.82 0.88 -2.52
N LEU A 179 10.42 -0.11 -1.71
CA LEU A 179 10.93 -1.48 -1.71
C LEU A 179 9.76 -2.46 -1.73
N ALA A 180 9.69 -3.32 -2.75
CA ALA A 180 8.69 -4.38 -2.87
C ALA A 180 9.27 -5.77 -2.62
#